data_53c556d27d6a11e12a3604617b1320ef
#
_entry.id   53c556d27d6a11e12a3604617b1320ef
#
_cell.length_a   1.000
_cell.length_b   1.000
_cell.length_c   1.000
_cell.angle_alpha   90.00
_cell.angle_beta   90.00
_cell.angle_gamma   90.00
#
_symmetry.space_group_name_H-M   'P 1'
#
loop_
_entity.id
_entity.type
_entity.pdbx_description
1 polymer ?
#
loop_
_entity_poly.entity_id
_entity_poly.type
_entity_poly.pdbx_seq_one_letter_code
_entity_poly.pdbx_strand_id
1 'polypeptide(L)'
;MEMLYQRDIYGQTLVELGKKNKDIVVLDADLSSSTRTSLFAREFPDRFFNFGVAEQNMMSSAAGLASCGKTVFVSTFAIFATGRAWDQVRNSICYSNLNVKIVATHAGISVGPDGASHQALEDIALMRVIPNMNIIVPCDGPQTKDAVYAAAENKGPFYIRLGRPKVPTIENKGRFEFGKAEVLNEGDDVAIIACGSMVSAALIAVKSLLDSKIKARLINVHTIKPIDKQVILDAAKQTRGLIVCEEHMVIGGLASAVDEVVAENYPTRVLRIGVRSRFGQSGEPESLLKEYNLTHTDIESAALSCISSECKINKCAQ
;
A
#
# COMPACT_ATOMS: atom_id res chain seq x y z
N MET A 1 -3.34 -14.02 16.59
CA MET A 1 -2.56 -13.54 15.43
C MET A 1 -1.30 -12.86 15.92
N GLU A 2 -0.16 -13.17 15.32
CA GLU A 2 1.11 -12.50 15.63
C GLU A 2 1.09 -11.06 15.11
N MET A 3 1.61 -10.12 15.92
CA MET A 3 1.66 -8.69 15.59
C MET A 3 3.09 -8.31 15.21
N LEU A 4 3.33 -7.92 13.95
CA LEU A 4 4.65 -7.64 13.40
C LEU A 4 4.77 -6.20 12.89
N TYR A 5 5.96 -5.61 13.06
CA TYR A 5 6.33 -4.39 12.35
C TYR A 5 6.79 -4.74 10.93
N GLN A 6 6.13 -4.23 9.91
CA GLN A 6 6.53 -4.43 8.51
C GLN A 6 7.97 -3.96 8.26
N ARG A 7 8.39 -2.86 8.87
CA ARG A 7 9.75 -2.33 8.77
C ARG A 7 10.82 -3.28 9.33
N ASP A 8 10.53 -4.04 10.39
CA ASP A 8 11.47 -5.01 10.95
C ASP A 8 11.68 -6.17 9.98
N ILE A 9 10.60 -6.65 9.38
CA ILE A 9 10.63 -7.67 8.32
C ILE A 9 11.39 -7.15 7.09
N TYR A 10 11.17 -5.89 6.68
CA TYR A 10 11.91 -5.26 5.61
C TYR A 10 13.41 -5.25 5.86
N GLY A 11 13.84 -4.76 7.02
CA GLY A 11 15.27 -4.70 7.37
C GLY A 11 15.95 -6.08 7.39
N GLN A 12 15.26 -7.10 7.93
CA GLN A 12 15.74 -8.49 7.92
C GLN A 12 15.82 -9.03 6.48
N THR A 13 14.83 -8.76 5.66
CA THR A 13 14.80 -9.19 4.25
C THR A 13 15.91 -8.54 3.43
N LEU A 14 16.24 -7.27 3.70
CA LEU A 14 17.39 -6.62 3.06
C LEU A 14 18.72 -7.34 3.37
N VAL A 15 18.91 -7.77 4.61
CA VAL A 15 20.09 -8.55 5.00
C VAL A 15 20.14 -9.90 4.26
N GLU A 16 19.00 -10.61 4.19
CA GLU A 16 18.91 -11.86 3.43
C GLU A 16 19.26 -11.66 1.95
N LEU A 17 18.72 -10.61 1.32
CA LEU A 17 18.99 -10.26 -0.07
C LEU A 17 20.44 -9.85 -0.29
N GLY A 18 21.01 -9.04 0.63
CA GLY A 18 22.40 -8.60 0.58
C GLY A 18 23.41 -9.74 0.65
N LYS A 19 23.11 -10.84 1.37
CA LYS A 19 23.90 -12.08 1.38
C LYS A 19 23.87 -12.80 0.03
N LYS A 20 22.73 -12.77 -0.65
CA LYS A 20 22.52 -13.48 -1.94
C LYS A 20 23.03 -12.68 -3.14
N ASN A 21 22.93 -11.36 -3.11
CA ASN A 21 23.28 -10.50 -4.23
C ASN A 21 24.19 -9.33 -3.79
N LYS A 22 25.43 -9.32 -4.30
CA LYS A 22 26.44 -8.29 -4.01
C LYS A 22 26.18 -6.95 -4.73
N ASP A 23 25.30 -6.94 -5.72
CA ASP A 23 24.94 -5.72 -6.45
C ASP A 23 23.83 -4.90 -5.74
N ILE A 24 23.30 -5.40 -4.64
CA ILE A 24 22.36 -4.65 -3.81
C ILE A 24 23.11 -3.60 -3.00
N VAL A 25 22.65 -2.35 -3.14
CA VAL A 25 23.10 -1.18 -2.40
C VAL A 25 21.89 -0.55 -1.70
N VAL A 26 22.08 -0.08 -0.47
CA VAL A 26 21.01 0.53 0.33
C VAL A 26 21.36 1.97 0.68
N LEU A 27 20.42 2.88 0.41
CA LEU A 27 20.53 4.31 0.72
C LEU A 27 19.46 4.70 1.75
N ASP A 28 19.80 5.61 2.66
CA ASP A 28 18.88 6.10 3.68
C ASP A 28 19.10 7.61 3.92
N ALA A 29 18.02 8.32 4.26
CA ALA A 29 18.05 9.76 4.51
C ALA A 29 17.96 10.04 6.02
N ASP A 30 18.94 9.56 6.80
CA ASP A 30 19.11 9.77 8.25
C ASP A 30 17.99 9.17 9.14
N LEU A 31 17.29 8.17 8.62
CA LEU A 31 16.20 7.48 9.32
C LEU A 31 16.43 5.97 9.48
N SER A 32 17.68 5.52 9.36
CA SER A 32 18.06 4.10 9.29
C SER A 32 17.62 3.26 10.49
N SER A 33 17.52 3.85 11.67
CA SER A 33 16.98 3.20 12.87
C SER A 33 15.46 2.98 12.77
N SER A 34 14.75 3.93 12.17
CA SER A 34 13.28 3.91 11.99
C SER A 34 12.87 3.03 10.83
N THR A 35 13.58 3.09 9.70
CA THR A 35 13.34 2.28 8.50
C THR A 35 13.87 0.86 8.63
N ARG A 36 14.75 0.61 9.62
CA ARG A 36 15.49 -0.64 9.86
C ARG A 36 16.57 -0.97 8.83
N THR A 37 16.91 -0.06 7.95
CA THR A 37 18.07 -0.18 7.04
C THR A 37 19.41 -0.27 7.81
N SER A 38 19.45 0.18 9.08
CA SER A 38 20.59 -0.01 9.97
C SER A 38 21.00 -1.48 10.16
N LEU A 39 20.10 -2.45 9.93
CA LEU A 39 20.44 -3.87 9.94
C LEU A 39 21.36 -4.22 8.77
N PHE A 40 21.04 -3.70 7.58
CA PHE A 40 21.88 -3.86 6.39
C PHE A 40 23.21 -3.11 6.56
N ALA A 41 23.19 -1.89 7.10
CA ALA A 41 24.40 -1.10 7.34
C ALA A 41 25.43 -1.81 8.23
N ARG A 42 24.99 -2.55 9.25
CA ARG A 42 25.87 -3.32 10.15
C ARG A 42 26.53 -4.51 9.46
N GLU A 43 25.78 -5.20 8.60
CA GLU A 43 26.26 -6.39 7.90
C GLU A 43 27.08 -6.05 6.64
N PHE A 44 26.74 -4.95 5.96
CA PHE A 44 27.35 -4.55 4.69
C PHE A 44 27.69 -3.05 4.66
N PRO A 45 28.62 -2.57 5.50
CA PRO A 45 28.93 -1.14 5.60
C PRO A 45 29.41 -0.51 4.28
N ASP A 46 30.11 -1.26 3.44
CA ASP A 46 30.60 -0.79 2.13
C ASP A 46 29.50 -0.65 1.06
N ARG A 47 28.28 -1.10 1.34
CA ARG A 47 27.14 -1.05 0.44
C ARG A 47 25.95 -0.28 1.02
N PHE A 48 26.18 0.42 2.12
CA PHE A 48 25.20 1.29 2.75
C PHE A 48 25.69 2.73 2.77
N PHE A 49 24.80 3.67 2.37
CA PHE A 49 25.12 5.09 2.34
C PHE A 49 24.02 5.90 3.02
N ASN A 50 24.39 6.67 4.04
CA ASN A 50 23.51 7.63 4.68
C ASN A 50 23.74 9.01 4.05
N PHE A 51 22.68 9.62 3.51
CA PHE A 51 22.73 10.91 2.83
C PHE A 51 22.41 12.11 3.74
N GLY A 52 22.12 11.85 5.04
CA GLY A 52 21.53 12.89 5.88
C GLY A 52 20.10 13.23 5.42
N VAL A 53 19.54 14.32 5.91
CA VAL A 53 18.20 14.80 5.54
C VAL A 53 18.26 15.47 4.14
N ALA A 54 18.52 14.68 3.10
CA ALA A 54 18.73 15.14 1.73
C ALA A 54 18.12 14.19 0.69
N GLU A 55 16.79 13.99 0.75
CA GLU A 55 16.08 12.97 -0.02
C GLU A 55 16.19 13.17 -1.53
N GLN A 56 16.23 14.41 -2.02
CA GLN A 56 16.44 14.71 -3.44
C GLN A 56 17.81 14.23 -3.92
N ASN A 57 18.87 14.50 -3.14
CA ASN A 57 20.21 14.03 -3.45
C ASN A 57 20.29 12.51 -3.40
N MET A 58 19.66 11.89 -2.38
CA MET A 58 19.59 10.44 -2.25
C MET A 58 18.93 9.78 -3.46
N MET A 59 17.78 10.29 -3.93
CA MET A 59 17.08 9.75 -5.11
C MET A 59 17.88 9.94 -6.40
N SER A 60 18.55 11.09 -6.58
CA SER A 60 19.43 11.32 -7.74
C SER A 60 20.63 10.37 -7.74
N SER A 61 21.25 10.18 -6.57
CA SER A 61 22.38 9.26 -6.41
C SER A 61 21.97 7.80 -6.62
N ALA A 62 20.75 7.43 -6.17
CA ALA A 62 20.18 6.11 -6.44
C ALA A 62 20.03 5.86 -7.95
N ALA A 63 19.55 6.85 -8.71
CA ALA A 63 19.49 6.77 -10.17
C ALA A 63 20.88 6.55 -10.79
N GLY A 64 21.88 7.29 -10.32
CA GLY A 64 23.28 7.12 -10.77
C GLY A 64 23.83 5.72 -10.50
N LEU A 65 23.63 5.19 -9.29
CA LEU A 65 24.08 3.83 -8.94
C LEU A 65 23.33 2.77 -9.76
N ALA A 66 22.03 2.94 -9.98
CA ALA A 66 21.25 2.03 -10.79
C ALA A 66 21.65 2.06 -12.26
N SER A 67 22.05 3.21 -12.81
CA SER A 67 22.58 3.31 -14.17
C SER A 67 23.92 2.58 -14.35
N CYS A 68 24.67 2.38 -13.25
CA CYS A 68 25.87 1.55 -13.20
C CYS A 68 25.58 0.04 -12.97
N GLY A 69 24.33 -0.38 -13.06
CA GLY A 69 23.93 -1.79 -12.97
C GLY A 69 23.60 -2.29 -11.56
N LYS A 70 23.57 -1.41 -10.54
CA LYS A 70 23.21 -1.80 -9.18
C LYS A 70 21.70 -1.93 -9.02
N THR A 71 21.29 -2.82 -8.09
CA THR A 71 19.93 -2.86 -7.55
C THR A 71 19.89 -1.99 -6.29
N VAL A 72 19.26 -0.84 -6.38
CA VAL A 72 19.35 0.17 -5.31
C VAL A 72 18.06 0.20 -4.50
N PHE A 73 18.17 -0.07 -3.21
CA PHE A 73 17.08 0.16 -2.25
C PHE A 73 17.25 1.53 -1.59
N VAL A 74 16.18 2.31 -1.57
CA VAL A 74 16.17 3.66 -1.00
C VAL A 74 15.10 3.73 0.08
N SER A 75 15.46 4.22 1.27
CA SER A 75 14.53 4.28 2.39
C SER A 75 14.53 5.64 3.09
N THR A 76 13.33 6.10 3.38
CA THR A 76 12.98 7.24 4.23
C THR A 76 11.49 7.13 4.59
N PHE A 77 10.89 8.13 5.24
CA PHE A 77 9.45 8.14 5.45
C PHE A 77 8.68 8.43 4.16
N ALA A 78 7.48 7.91 4.06
CA ALA A 78 6.67 7.97 2.85
C ALA A 78 6.45 9.40 2.35
N ILE A 79 6.12 10.33 3.25
CA ILE A 79 5.90 11.74 2.90
C ILE A 79 7.16 12.39 2.29
N PHE A 80 8.34 12.04 2.77
CA PHE A 80 9.60 12.62 2.27
C PHE A 80 10.04 11.96 0.96
N ALA A 81 9.86 10.64 0.83
CA ALA A 81 10.15 9.93 -0.41
C ALA A 81 9.31 10.43 -1.58
N THR A 82 8.02 10.66 -1.34
CA THR A 82 7.03 10.91 -2.39
C THR A 82 6.72 12.39 -2.60
N GLY A 83 6.76 13.20 -1.55
CA GLY A 83 6.50 14.64 -1.66
C GLY A 83 7.77 15.43 -2.00
N ARG A 84 8.80 15.34 -1.15
CA ARG A 84 10.02 16.18 -1.27
C ARG A 84 10.86 15.84 -2.49
N ALA A 85 11.00 14.55 -2.81
CA ALA A 85 11.88 14.06 -3.88
C ALA A 85 11.13 13.61 -5.15
N TRP A 86 9.88 14.05 -5.32
CA TRP A 86 9.01 13.58 -6.41
C TRP A 86 9.60 13.80 -7.80
N ASP A 87 10.21 14.96 -8.04
CA ASP A 87 10.83 15.29 -9.34
C ASP A 87 11.97 14.31 -9.67
N GLN A 88 12.85 14.01 -8.70
CA GLN A 88 13.96 13.08 -8.89
C GLN A 88 13.46 11.65 -9.11
N VAL A 89 12.40 11.23 -8.41
CA VAL A 89 11.76 9.94 -8.66
C VAL A 89 11.19 9.89 -10.07
N ARG A 90 10.47 10.93 -10.50
CA ARG A 90 9.87 11.02 -11.83
C ARG A 90 10.90 11.05 -12.94
N ASN A 91 11.84 12.00 -12.88
CA ASN A 91 12.75 12.31 -14.00
C ASN A 91 14.01 11.47 -13.97
N SER A 92 14.64 11.29 -12.80
CA SER A 92 15.92 10.57 -12.74
C SER A 92 15.73 9.07 -12.70
N ILE A 93 14.68 8.57 -12.00
CA ILE A 93 14.46 7.13 -11.80
C ILE A 93 13.46 6.56 -12.83
N CYS A 94 12.23 7.06 -12.85
CA CYS A 94 11.16 6.44 -13.62
C CYS A 94 11.23 6.71 -15.11
N TYR A 95 11.61 7.92 -15.54
CA TYR A 95 11.75 8.24 -16.95
C TYR A 95 12.78 7.32 -17.64
N SER A 96 13.88 7.04 -16.96
CA SER A 96 14.93 6.13 -17.42
C SER A 96 14.69 4.66 -17.08
N ASN A 97 13.56 4.33 -16.44
CA ASN A 97 13.18 2.98 -16.00
C ASN A 97 14.28 2.25 -15.21
N LEU A 98 14.93 2.95 -14.29
CA LEU A 98 16.08 2.46 -13.53
C LEU A 98 15.67 1.51 -12.39
N ASN A 99 16.56 0.59 -12.04
CA ASN A 99 16.33 -0.46 -11.06
C ASN A 99 16.45 0.05 -9.61
N VAL A 100 15.56 0.95 -9.20
CA VAL A 100 15.50 1.55 -7.87
C VAL A 100 14.24 1.09 -7.13
N LYS A 101 14.41 0.62 -5.89
CA LYS A 101 13.36 0.15 -4.99
C LYS A 101 13.18 1.15 -3.86
N ILE A 102 12.15 1.98 -3.94
CA ILE A 102 11.81 2.97 -2.93
C ILE A 102 10.92 2.29 -1.90
N VAL A 103 11.49 1.91 -0.75
CA VAL A 103 10.75 1.28 0.33
C VAL A 103 10.56 2.31 1.42
N ALA A 104 9.37 2.89 1.44
CA ALA A 104 9.02 3.99 2.34
C ALA A 104 8.21 3.49 3.53
N THR A 105 8.59 3.90 4.72
CA THR A 105 7.89 3.57 5.97
C THR A 105 7.08 4.76 6.48
N HIS A 106 6.31 4.57 7.55
CA HIS A 106 5.53 5.64 8.19
C HIS A 106 4.52 6.28 7.22
N ALA A 107 3.83 5.46 6.40
CA ALA A 107 2.75 5.91 5.57
C ALA A 107 1.41 5.89 6.32
N GLY A 108 0.48 6.76 5.93
CA GLY A 108 -0.88 6.78 6.43
C GLY A 108 -1.09 7.65 7.67
N ILE A 109 -2.34 7.70 8.14
CA ILE A 109 -2.76 8.46 9.32
C ILE A 109 -2.23 7.83 10.62
N SER A 110 -2.03 6.51 10.62
CA SER A 110 -1.55 5.72 11.76
C SER A 110 -0.08 5.96 12.13
N VAL A 111 0.62 6.86 11.43
CA VAL A 111 1.89 7.43 11.90
C VAL A 111 1.73 8.01 13.30
N GLY A 112 0.58 8.60 13.58
CA GLY A 112 0.15 8.92 14.93
C GLY A 112 0.69 10.24 15.46
N PRO A 113 1.45 10.24 16.59
CA PRO A 113 1.84 11.48 17.29
C PRO A 113 2.66 12.47 16.46
N ASP A 114 3.38 12.01 15.44
CA ASP A 114 4.22 12.87 14.59
C ASP A 114 3.38 13.89 13.78
N GLY A 115 2.09 13.61 13.61
CA GLY A 115 1.10 14.56 13.06
C GLY A 115 1.18 14.73 11.54
N ALA A 116 0.41 15.71 11.05
CA ALA A 116 0.13 15.93 9.63
C ALA A 116 1.39 16.08 8.76
N SER A 117 2.47 16.65 9.28
CA SER A 117 3.72 16.84 8.52
C SER A 117 4.45 15.52 8.19
N HIS A 118 4.10 14.43 8.86
CA HIS A 118 4.71 13.11 8.69
C HIS A 118 3.73 12.06 8.15
N GLN A 119 2.43 12.34 8.18
CA GLN A 119 1.37 11.44 7.72
C GLN A 119 1.21 11.53 6.20
N ALA A 120 1.79 10.58 5.47
CA ALA A 120 1.64 10.51 4.01
C ALA A 120 0.27 9.93 3.66
N LEU A 121 -0.62 10.80 3.18
CA LEU A 121 -1.98 10.45 2.75
C LEU A 121 -2.17 10.56 1.23
N GLU A 122 -1.16 11.02 0.50
CA GLU A 122 -1.15 11.31 -0.94
C GLU A 122 -0.12 10.47 -1.71
N ASP A 123 0.67 9.68 -1.02
CA ASP A 123 1.84 8.98 -1.54
C ASP A 123 1.52 7.98 -2.66
N ILE A 124 0.45 7.20 -2.53
CA ILE A 124 0.02 6.29 -3.60
C ILE A 124 -0.38 7.09 -4.84
N ALA A 125 -1.14 8.18 -4.69
CA ALA A 125 -1.57 9.03 -5.79
C ALA A 125 -0.38 9.62 -6.54
N LEU A 126 0.60 10.20 -5.82
CA LEU A 126 1.80 10.79 -6.38
C LEU A 126 2.67 9.78 -7.14
N MET A 127 2.78 8.56 -6.63
CA MET A 127 3.55 7.51 -7.27
C MET A 127 2.77 6.84 -8.42
N ARG A 128 1.45 6.70 -8.29
CA ARG A 128 0.62 6.04 -9.29
C ARG A 128 0.57 6.78 -10.62
N VAL A 129 0.62 8.12 -10.60
CA VAL A 129 0.59 8.94 -11.81
C VAL A 129 1.88 8.83 -12.64
N ILE A 130 3.01 8.39 -12.06
CA ILE A 130 4.30 8.32 -12.75
C ILE A 130 4.36 7.08 -13.65
N PRO A 131 4.65 7.20 -14.97
CA PRO A 131 4.90 6.05 -15.84
C PRO A 131 6.05 5.17 -15.32
N ASN A 132 6.03 3.88 -15.65
CA ASN A 132 7.01 2.85 -15.24
C ASN A 132 7.07 2.54 -13.74
N MET A 133 6.50 3.36 -12.86
CA MET A 133 6.46 3.08 -11.42
C MET A 133 5.56 1.88 -11.13
N ASN A 134 6.09 0.90 -10.39
CA ASN A 134 5.33 -0.21 -9.81
C ASN A 134 5.03 0.09 -8.33
N ILE A 135 3.82 -0.28 -7.84
CA ILE A 135 3.41 0.06 -6.49
C ILE A 135 2.87 -1.16 -5.76
N ILE A 136 3.47 -1.46 -4.60
CA ILE A 136 3.06 -2.55 -3.72
C ILE A 136 2.75 -1.99 -2.32
N VAL A 137 1.60 -2.40 -1.77
CA VAL A 137 1.12 -2.02 -0.44
C VAL A 137 0.80 -3.29 0.34
N PRO A 138 1.81 -3.96 0.92
CA PRO A 138 1.61 -5.24 1.61
C PRO A 138 0.77 -5.08 2.88
N CYS A 139 -0.06 -6.07 3.18
CA CYS A 139 -0.99 -6.02 4.30
C CYS A 139 -0.40 -6.47 5.64
N ASP A 140 0.69 -7.26 5.63
CA ASP A 140 1.30 -7.80 6.84
C ASP A 140 2.81 -8.07 6.71
N GLY A 141 3.42 -8.66 7.73
CA GLY A 141 4.85 -8.98 7.76
C GLY A 141 5.27 -9.97 6.66
N PRO A 142 4.70 -11.18 6.57
CA PRO A 142 5.01 -12.14 5.51
C PRO A 142 4.87 -11.54 4.11
N GLN A 143 3.78 -10.84 3.82
CA GLN A 143 3.57 -10.21 2.52
C GLN A 143 4.58 -9.07 2.25
N THR A 144 5.07 -8.38 3.30
CA THR A 144 6.16 -7.42 3.17
C THR A 144 7.45 -8.10 2.70
N LYS A 145 7.79 -9.27 3.25
CA LYS A 145 8.94 -10.07 2.81
C LYS A 145 8.81 -10.42 1.32
N ASP A 146 7.67 -10.96 0.92
CA ASP A 146 7.41 -11.35 -0.46
C ASP A 146 7.47 -10.16 -1.43
N ALA A 147 6.90 -9.02 -1.04
CA ALA A 147 6.94 -7.76 -1.81
C ALA A 147 8.39 -7.29 -2.05
N VAL A 148 9.24 -7.37 -1.03
CA VAL A 148 10.65 -6.94 -1.12
C VAL A 148 11.44 -7.89 -2.02
N TYR A 149 11.21 -9.21 -1.93
CA TYR A 149 11.81 -10.19 -2.84
C TYR A 149 11.34 -9.97 -4.28
N ALA A 150 10.03 -9.82 -4.50
CA ALA A 150 9.48 -9.57 -5.84
C ALA A 150 10.06 -8.29 -6.45
N ALA A 151 10.19 -7.22 -5.66
CA ALA A 151 10.84 -6.00 -6.15
C ALA A 151 12.32 -6.22 -6.49
N ALA A 152 13.06 -7.01 -5.72
CA ALA A 152 14.47 -7.31 -6.00
C ALA A 152 14.66 -8.13 -7.30
N GLU A 153 13.73 -9.04 -7.58
CA GLU A 153 13.77 -9.95 -8.73
C GLU A 153 13.28 -9.30 -10.03
N ASN A 154 12.44 -8.27 -9.95
CA ASN A 154 11.90 -7.56 -11.11
C ASN A 154 12.67 -6.26 -11.38
N LYS A 155 13.04 -6.03 -12.64
CA LYS A 155 13.71 -4.78 -13.06
C LYS A 155 12.75 -3.60 -13.08
N GLY A 156 13.29 -2.41 -12.94
CA GLY A 156 12.56 -1.15 -12.99
C GLY A 156 12.25 -0.56 -11.61
N PRO A 157 11.59 0.61 -11.56
CA PRO A 157 11.30 1.30 -10.32
C PRO A 157 10.12 0.67 -9.57
N PHE A 158 10.26 0.56 -8.26
CA PHE A 158 9.22 0.10 -7.34
C PHE A 158 9.05 1.08 -6.20
N TYR A 159 7.81 1.31 -5.80
CA TYR A 159 7.42 1.93 -4.54
C TYR A 159 6.74 0.89 -3.66
N ILE A 160 7.33 0.60 -2.51
CA ILE A 160 6.75 -0.30 -1.49
C ILE A 160 6.36 0.55 -0.29
N ARG A 161 5.07 0.53 0.04
CA ARG A 161 4.46 1.34 1.09
C ARG A 161 4.30 0.56 2.38
N LEU A 162 4.95 0.99 3.45
CA LEU A 162 4.88 0.34 4.75
C LEU A 162 4.33 1.29 5.83
N GLY A 163 3.49 0.77 6.72
CA GLY A 163 2.98 1.50 7.87
C GLY A 163 3.99 1.60 9.01
N ARG A 164 3.64 2.42 10.06
CA ARG A 164 4.41 2.54 11.29
C ARG A 164 4.02 1.51 12.35
N PRO A 165 2.70 1.30 12.64
CA PRO A 165 2.26 0.38 13.68
C PRO A 165 2.57 -1.08 13.35
N LYS A 166 2.47 -1.94 14.36
CA LYS A 166 2.37 -3.37 14.13
C LYS A 166 1.07 -3.69 13.41
N VAL A 167 1.13 -4.67 12.53
CA VAL A 167 -0.03 -5.23 11.85
C VAL A 167 -0.17 -6.71 12.16
N PRO A 168 -1.39 -7.25 12.26
CA PRO A 168 -1.60 -8.68 12.48
C PRO A 168 -1.19 -9.47 11.25
N THR A 169 -0.56 -10.62 11.45
CA THR A 169 -0.33 -11.59 10.37
C THR A 169 -1.65 -12.19 9.94
N ILE A 170 -1.94 -12.14 8.64
CA ILE A 170 -3.16 -12.68 8.05
C ILE A 170 -2.93 -14.16 7.70
N GLU A 171 -3.75 -15.03 8.27
CA GLU A 171 -3.73 -16.47 8.01
C GLU A 171 -4.49 -16.80 6.72
N ASN A 172 -4.20 -18.00 6.17
CA ASN A 172 -4.89 -18.55 4.98
C ASN A 172 -4.84 -17.65 3.74
N LYS A 173 -3.75 -16.90 3.57
CA LYS A 173 -3.46 -16.21 2.32
C LYS A 173 -2.94 -17.20 1.28
N GLY A 174 -3.24 -16.90 0.01
CA GLY A 174 -2.60 -17.55 -1.12
C GLY A 174 -1.11 -17.20 -1.24
N ARG A 175 -0.50 -17.64 -2.33
CA ARG A 175 0.88 -17.25 -2.65
C ARG A 175 0.88 -15.83 -3.21
N PHE A 176 1.78 -15.00 -2.69
CA PHE A 176 2.03 -13.68 -3.26
C PHE A 176 2.49 -13.79 -4.72
N GLU A 177 1.83 -13.06 -5.61
CA GLU A 177 2.22 -12.93 -7.00
C GLU A 177 2.13 -11.46 -7.40
N PHE A 178 3.27 -10.87 -7.81
CA PHE A 178 3.31 -9.46 -8.21
C PHE A 178 2.36 -9.19 -9.39
N GLY A 179 1.55 -8.17 -9.28
CA GLY A 179 0.55 -7.80 -10.30
C GLY A 179 -0.79 -8.53 -10.19
N LYS A 180 -0.93 -9.44 -9.24
CA LYS A 180 -2.18 -10.12 -8.93
C LYS A 180 -2.78 -9.61 -7.64
N ALA A 181 -4.09 -9.81 -7.49
CA ALA A 181 -4.80 -9.60 -6.22
C ALA A 181 -5.19 -10.95 -5.62
N GLU A 182 -5.51 -10.96 -4.35
CA GLU A 182 -5.74 -12.17 -3.56
C GLU A 182 -7.15 -12.15 -2.98
N VAL A 183 -7.98 -13.16 -3.30
CA VAL A 183 -9.31 -13.33 -2.71
C VAL A 183 -9.14 -14.02 -1.36
N LEU A 184 -9.37 -13.28 -0.28
CA LEU A 184 -9.24 -13.78 1.10
C LEU A 184 -10.54 -14.38 1.64
N ASN A 185 -11.67 -13.98 1.09
CA ASN A 185 -13.00 -14.49 1.44
C ASN A 185 -13.92 -14.42 0.22
N GLU A 186 -14.66 -15.48 -0.04
CA GLU A 186 -15.67 -15.52 -1.09
C GLU A 186 -17.02 -14.99 -0.59
N GLY A 187 -17.78 -14.37 -1.49
CA GLY A 187 -19.12 -13.83 -1.22
C GLY A 187 -19.72 -13.22 -2.47
N ASP A 188 -21.04 -13.10 -2.48
CA ASP A 188 -21.84 -12.68 -3.64
C ASP A 188 -22.77 -11.49 -3.35
N ASP A 189 -22.87 -11.01 -2.09
CA ASP A 189 -23.70 -9.86 -1.77
C ASP A 189 -22.99 -8.53 -2.06
N VAL A 190 -21.73 -8.39 -1.64
CA VAL A 190 -20.92 -7.17 -1.78
C VAL A 190 -19.45 -7.54 -1.83
N ALA A 191 -18.62 -6.76 -2.52
CA ALA A 191 -17.18 -6.96 -2.50
C ALA A 191 -16.47 -5.83 -1.74
N ILE A 192 -15.57 -6.22 -0.84
CA ILE A 192 -14.67 -5.32 -0.11
C ILE A 192 -13.28 -5.49 -0.71
N ILE A 193 -12.72 -4.40 -1.22
CA ILE A 193 -11.40 -4.34 -1.85
C ILE A 193 -10.50 -3.51 -0.93
N ALA A 194 -9.43 -4.06 -0.42
CA ALA A 194 -8.58 -3.38 0.54
C ALA A 194 -7.09 -3.54 0.22
N CYS A 195 -6.25 -2.64 0.72
CA CYS A 195 -4.80 -2.76 0.68
C CYS A 195 -4.17 -2.38 2.03
N GLY A 196 -2.95 -2.86 2.26
CA GLY A 196 -2.17 -2.52 3.45
C GLY A 196 -2.89 -2.83 4.76
N SER A 197 -2.77 -1.94 5.74
CA SER A 197 -3.37 -2.07 7.07
C SER A 197 -4.89 -2.27 7.05
N MET A 198 -5.58 -1.73 6.03
CA MET A 198 -7.04 -1.84 5.94
C MET A 198 -7.55 -3.25 5.66
N VAL A 199 -6.70 -4.17 5.20
CA VAL A 199 -7.09 -5.58 5.00
C VAL A 199 -7.50 -6.24 6.32
N SER A 200 -6.80 -5.93 7.42
CA SER A 200 -7.15 -6.48 8.74
C SER A 200 -8.49 -5.96 9.25
N ALA A 201 -8.79 -4.68 9.06
CA ALA A 201 -10.08 -4.09 9.39
C ALA A 201 -11.21 -4.69 8.52
N ALA A 202 -10.93 -4.90 7.23
CA ALA A 202 -11.89 -5.52 6.31
C ALA A 202 -12.20 -6.98 6.68
N LEU A 203 -11.22 -7.76 7.16
CA LEU A 203 -11.46 -9.11 7.66
C LEU A 203 -12.40 -9.14 8.87
N ILE A 204 -12.29 -8.17 9.77
CA ILE A 204 -13.21 -8.05 10.91
C ILE A 204 -14.62 -7.70 10.41
N ALA A 205 -14.72 -6.74 9.47
CA ALA A 205 -16.00 -6.36 8.88
C ALA A 205 -16.70 -7.54 8.17
N VAL A 206 -15.95 -8.37 7.42
CA VAL A 206 -16.48 -9.57 6.76
C VAL A 206 -17.11 -10.54 7.77
N LYS A 207 -16.45 -10.76 8.92
CA LYS A 207 -16.99 -11.64 9.98
C LYS A 207 -18.29 -11.07 10.56
N SER A 208 -18.34 -9.78 10.88
CA SER A 208 -19.52 -9.12 11.40
C SER A 208 -20.70 -9.12 10.40
N LEU A 209 -20.40 -8.89 9.11
CA LEU A 209 -21.40 -8.99 8.04
C LEU A 209 -21.98 -10.41 7.90
N LEU A 210 -21.15 -11.44 8.07
CA LEU A 210 -21.61 -12.84 8.04
C LEU A 210 -22.59 -13.15 9.17
N ASP A 211 -22.38 -12.60 10.37
CA ASP A 211 -23.31 -12.72 11.50
C ASP A 211 -24.68 -12.10 11.14
N SER A 212 -24.67 -11.07 10.29
CA SER A 212 -25.86 -10.44 9.71
C SER A 212 -26.38 -11.14 8.44
N LYS A 213 -25.86 -12.33 8.11
CA LYS A 213 -26.21 -13.14 6.93
C LYS A 213 -25.87 -12.48 5.59
N ILE A 214 -24.88 -11.59 5.57
CA ILE A 214 -24.36 -10.95 4.38
C ILE A 214 -23.02 -11.60 4.02
N LYS A 215 -22.94 -12.13 2.82
CA LYS A 215 -21.75 -12.79 2.28
C LYS A 215 -20.90 -11.78 1.52
N ALA A 216 -19.94 -11.18 2.23
CA ALA A 216 -19.03 -10.23 1.63
C ALA A 216 -17.80 -10.95 1.05
N ARG A 217 -17.47 -10.67 -0.21
CA ARG A 217 -16.16 -11.03 -0.80
C ARG A 217 -15.11 -10.08 -0.28
N LEU A 218 -13.93 -10.59 0.07
CA LEU A 218 -12.78 -9.77 0.46
C LEU A 218 -11.61 -10.00 -0.50
N ILE A 219 -11.12 -8.92 -1.07
CA ILE A 219 -10.01 -8.91 -2.01
C ILE A 219 -8.89 -8.03 -1.45
N ASN A 220 -7.71 -8.63 -1.25
CA ASN A 220 -6.47 -7.93 -0.93
C ASN A 220 -5.78 -7.51 -2.23
N VAL A 221 -5.80 -6.23 -2.55
CA VAL A 221 -5.08 -5.66 -3.69
C VAL A 221 -3.74 -5.12 -3.20
N HIS A 222 -2.80 -6.03 -2.97
CA HIS A 222 -1.44 -5.64 -2.53
C HIS A 222 -0.62 -4.97 -3.64
N THR A 223 -0.92 -5.19 -4.90
CA THR A 223 -0.29 -4.49 -6.03
C THR A 223 -1.26 -3.48 -6.64
N ILE A 224 -0.99 -2.20 -6.41
CA ILE A 224 -1.83 -1.10 -6.91
C ILE A 224 -1.51 -0.80 -8.38
N LYS A 225 -0.24 -0.98 -8.77
CA LYS A 225 0.22 -0.75 -10.15
C LYS A 225 1.35 -1.73 -10.50
N PRO A 226 1.13 -2.60 -11.53
CA PRO A 226 -0.11 -2.77 -12.28
C PRO A 226 -1.24 -3.36 -11.42
N ILE A 227 -2.48 -2.92 -11.64
CA ILE A 227 -3.63 -3.45 -10.89
C ILE A 227 -4.20 -4.70 -11.58
N ASP A 228 -4.65 -5.67 -10.80
CA ASP A 228 -5.36 -6.85 -11.31
C ASP A 228 -6.80 -6.49 -11.71
N LYS A 229 -6.96 -6.11 -12.99
CA LYS A 229 -8.26 -5.71 -13.54
C LYS A 229 -9.29 -6.83 -13.49
N GLN A 230 -8.86 -8.08 -13.70
CA GLN A 230 -9.79 -9.19 -13.85
C GLN A 230 -10.54 -9.48 -12.56
N VAL A 231 -9.85 -9.56 -11.43
CA VAL A 231 -10.49 -9.84 -10.13
C VAL A 231 -11.47 -8.73 -9.72
N ILE A 232 -11.16 -7.48 -10.07
CA ILE A 232 -12.03 -6.33 -9.80
C ILE A 232 -13.30 -6.43 -10.66
N LEU A 233 -13.16 -6.76 -11.94
CA LEU A 233 -14.30 -6.91 -12.85
C LEU A 233 -15.17 -8.11 -12.50
N ASP A 234 -14.58 -9.21 -12.04
CA ASP A 234 -15.33 -10.37 -11.57
C ASP A 234 -16.13 -10.04 -10.31
N ALA A 235 -15.51 -9.29 -9.38
CA ALA A 235 -16.21 -8.78 -8.21
C ALA A 235 -17.37 -7.84 -8.57
N ALA A 236 -17.15 -6.90 -9.50
CA ALA A 236 -18.17 -5.96 -9.95
C ALA A 236 -19.37 -6.65 -10.62
N LYS A 237 -19.13 -7.73 -11.37
CA LYS A 237 -20.19 -8.50 -12.05
C LYS A 237 -20.96 -9.43 -11.12
N GLN A 238 -20.30 -9.91 -10.05
CA GLN A 238 -20.83 -10.98 -9.20
C GLN A 238 -21.40 -10.48 -7.87
N THR A 239 -21.27 -9.18 -7.58
CA THR A 239 -21.77 -8.56 -6.35
C THR A 239 -22.59 -7.30 -6.65
N ARG A 240 -23.31 -6.80 -5.65
CA ARG A 240 -24.19 -5.61 -5.79
C ARG A 240 -23.43 -4.28 -5.82
N GLY A 241 -22.13 -4.30 -5.52
CA GLY A 241 -21.27 -3.13 -5.52
C GLY A 241 -19.98 -3.36 -4.77
N LEU A 242 -19.09 -2.38 -4.87
CA LEU A 242 -17.74 -2.46 -4.34
C LEU A 242 -17.53 -1.46 -3.20
N ILE A 243 -16.89 -1.90 -2.13
CA ILE A 243 -16.39 -1.05 -1.05
C ILE A 243 -14.86 -1.06 -1.13
N VAL A 244 -14.23 0.08 -1.38
CA VAL A 244 -12.78 0.18 -1.51
C VAL A 244 -12.19 0.88 -0.29
N CYS A 245 -11.23 0.21 0.37
CA CYS A 245 -10.69 0.60 1.67
C CYS A 245 -9.19 0.84 1.59
N GLU A 246 -8.75 2.05 1.93
CA GLU A 246 -7.34 2.44 1.93
C GLU A 246 -7.04 3.45 3.05
N GLU A 247 -5.91 3.31 3.69
CA GLU A 247 -5.39 4.31 4.64
C GLU A 247 -4.65 5.41 3.89
N HIS A 248 -5.38 6.14 3.06
CA HIS A 248 -4.91 7.15 2.10
C HIS A 248 -6.06 8.09 1.75
N MET A 249 -5.81 9.20 1.07
CA MET A 249 -6.86 10.00 0.47
C MET A 249 -7.70 9.15 -0.49
N VAL A 250 -9.01 9.38 -0.51
CA VAL A 250 -9.92 8.70 -1.48
C VAL A 250 -9.69 9.15 -2.94
N ILE A 251 -8.77 10.09 -3.15
CA ILE A 251 -8.42 10.67 -4.45
C ILE A 251 -7.05 10.12 -4.87
N GLY A 252 -6.99 9.52 -6.04
CA GLY A 252 -5.75 9.09 -6.68
C GLY A 252 -5.16 7.77 -6.19
N GLY A 253 -5.65 7.19 -5.07
CA GLY A 253 -5.18 5.94 -4.49
C GLY A 253 -5.82 4.69 -5.10
N LEU A 254 -6.02 3.65 -4.26
CA LEU A 254 -6.64 2.38 -4.64
C LEU A 254 -8.07 2.59 -5.15
N ALA A 255 -8.87 3.41 -4.46
CA ALA A 255 -10.25 3.64 -4.86
C ALA A 255 -10.34 4.24 -6.26
N SER A 256 -9.49 5.22 -6.59
CA SER A 256 -9.44 5.77 -7.94
C SER A 256 -8.98 4.76 -8.98
N ALA A 257 -8.04 3.86 -8.63
CA ALA A 257 -7.61 2.80 -9.54
C ALA A 257 -8.73 1.79 -9.83
N VAL A 258 -9.53 1.45 -8.83
CA VAL A 258 -10.71 0.58 -9.00
C VAL A 258 -11.79 1.29 -9.83
N ASP A 259 -12.07 2.58 -9.54
CA ASP A 259 -13.03 3.37 -10.31
C ASP A 259 -12.68 3.43 -11.81
N GLU A 260 -11.41 3.65 -12.14
CA GLU A 260 -10.94 3.65 -13.54
C GLU A 260 -11.22 2.31 -14.22
N VAL A 261 -10.94 1.19 -13.53
CA VAL A 261 -11.20 -0.15 -14.07
C VAL A 261 -12.67 -0.39 -14.34
N VAL A 262 -13.54 -0.07 -13.37
CA VAL A 262 -14.98 -0.34 -13.54
C VAL A 262 -15.64 0.65 -14.48
N ALA A 263 -15.25 1.93 -14.48
CA ALA A 263 -15.81 2.93 -15.38
C ALA A 263 -15.55 2.61 -16.85
N GLU A 264 -14.36 2.11 -17.17
CA GLU A 264 -13.98 1.73 -18.53
C GLU A 264 -14.62 0.43 -19.01
N ASN A 265 -14.90 -0.55 -18.11
CA ASN A 265 -15.22 -1.91 -18.53
C ASN A 265 -16.59 -2.42 -18.05
N TYR A 266 -16.99 -2.09 -16.82
CA TYR A 266 -18.26 -2.52 -16.22
C TYR A 266 -18.70 -1.53 -15.13
N PRO A 267 -19.38 -0.45 -15.48
CA PRO A 267 -19.79 0.58 -14.53
C PRO A 267 -20.57 0.00 -13.34
N THR A 268 -20.03 0.19 -12.15
CA THR A 268 -20.54 -0.39 -10.91
C THR A 268 -20.45 0.65 -9.79
N ARG A 269 -21.37 0.58 -8.84
CA ARG A 269 -21.34 1.44 -7.66
C ARG A 269 -20.12 1.14 -6.81
N VAL A 270 -19.30 2.17 -6.53
CA VAL A 270 -18.13 2.10 -5.65
C VAL A 270 -18.32 3.04 -4.48
N LEU A 271 -18.23 2.50 -3.26
CA LEU A 271 -18.16 3.27 -2.03
C LEU A 271 -16.72 3.27 -1.52
N ARG A 272 -16.22 4.44 -1.14
CA ARG A 272 -14.81 4.63 -0.79
C ARG A 272 -14.66 4.87 0.70
N ILE A 273 -13.85 4.06 1.36
CA ILE A 273 -13.39 4.23 2.75
C ILE A 273 -11.94 4.68 2.70
N GLY A 274 -11.69 5.92 3.10
CA GLY A 274 -10.40 6.58 3.05
C GLY A 274 -10.52 8.01 3.58
N VAL A 275 -9.41 8.71 3.70
CA VAL A 275 -9.38 10.10 4.18
C VAL A 275 -10.01 11.04 3.15
N ARG A 276 -10.91 11.91 3.61
CA ARG A 276 -11.69 12.81 2.74
C ARG A 276 -11.19 14.25 2.81
N SER A 277 -10.29 14.59 1.89
CA SER A 277 -9.82 15.98 1.60
C SER A 277 -9.56 16.82 2.87
N ARG A 278 -8.91 16.23 3.88
CA ARG A 278 -8.44 16.91 5.09
C ARG A 278 -7.06 16.41 5.48
N PHE A 279 -6.24 17.29 6.01
CA PHE A 279 -4.94 16.89 6.57
C PHE A 279 -5.11 16.00 7.79
N GLY A 280 -4.06 15.25 8.11
CA GLY A 280 -3.97 14.51 9.36
C GLY A 280 -3.78 15.41 10.57
N GLN A 281 -3.66 14.80 11.74
CA GLN A 281 -3.40 15.46 13.01
C GLN A 281 -2.63 14.55 13.96
N SER A 282 -2.02 15.10 15.00
CA SER A 282 -1.37 14.30 16.05
C SER A 282 -2.39 13.56 16.89
N GLY A 283 -2.11 12.32 17.24
CA GLY A 283 -2.97 11.50 18.07
C GLY A 283 -2.50 10.06 18.16
N GLU A 284 -3.14 9.27 18.99
CA GLU A 284 -2.89 7.82 19.02
C GLU A 284 -3.45 7.16 17.74
N PRO A 285 -2.72 6.19 17.13
CA PRO A 285 -3.11 5.59 15.86
C PRO A 285 -4.56 5.09 15.81
N GLU A 286 -5.01 4.36 16.83
CA GLU A 286 -6.38 3.83 16.89
C GLU A 286 -7.44 4.95 16.99
N SER A 287 -7.14 6.02 17.73
CA SER A 287 -8.02 7.18 17.84
C SER A 287 -8.15 7.91 16.52
N LEU A 288 -7.04 8.04 15.79
CA LEU A 288 -7.03 8.65 14.46
C LEU A 288 -7.80 7.81 13.45
N LEU A 289 -7.63 6.49 13.44
CA LEU A 289 -8.42 5.61 12.55
C LEU A 289 -9.94 5.78 12.79
N LYS A 290 -10.37 5.92 14.05
CA LYS A 290 -11.78 6.22 14.37
C LYS A 290 -12.22 7.59 13.89
N GLU A 291 -11.43 8.63 14.19
CA GLU A 291 -11.72 10.02 13.80
C GLU A 291 -11.83 10.20 12.27
N TYR A 292 -11.07 9.41 11.52
CA TYR A 292 -11.04 9.48 10.06
C TYR A 292 -11.94 8.44 9.38
N ASN A 293 -12.78 7.73 10.15
CA ASN A 293 -13.72 6.70 9.66
C ASN A 293 -13.03 5.59 8.87
N LEU A 294 -11.94 5.06 9.42
CA LEU A 294 -11.11 3.99 8.83
C LEU A 294 -11.18 2.70 9.66
N THR A 295 -12.31 2.44 10.29
CA THR A 295 -12.52 1.26 11.13
C THR A 295 -13.34 0.19 10.42
N HIS A 296 -13.36 -1.02 10.98
CA HIS A 296 -14.21 -2.10 10.48
C HIS A 296 -15.70 -1.75 10.52
N THR A 297 -16.16 -0.95 11.48
CA THR A 297 -17.56 -0.52 11.57
C THR A 297 -17.94 0.45 10.45
N ASP A 298 -17.01 1.26 9.96
CA ASP A 298 -17.23 2.13 8.82
C ASP A 298 -17.35 1.33 7.52
N ILE A 299 -16.51 0.28 7.37
CA ILE A 299 -16.58 -0.66 6.25
C ILE A 299 -17.92 -1.41 6.26
N GLU A 300 -18.35 -1.89 7.42
CA GLU A 300 -19.63 -2.59 7.62
C GLU A 300 -20.81 -1.69 7.25
N SER A 301 -20.81 -0.45 7.76
CA SER A 301 -21.85 0.54 7.44
C SER A 301 -21.93 0.85 5.95
N ALA A 302 -20.79 0.97 5.28
CA ALA A 302 -20.73 1.15 3.83
C ALA A 302 -21.28 -0.06 3.07
N ALA A 303 -20.98 -1.28 3.50
CA ALA A 303 -21.49 -2.50 2.90
C ALA A 303 -23.03 -2.58 3.02
N LEU A 304 -23.57 -2.33 4.22
CA LEU A 304 -25.02 -2.27 4.45
C LEU A 304 -25.71 -1.21 3.59
N SER A 305 -25.11 -0.01 3.49
CA SER A 305 -25.60 1.07 2.63
C SER A 305 -25.57 0.69 1.15
N CYS A 306 -24.54 -0.03 0.71
CA CYS A 306 -24.44 -0.48 -0.68
C CYS A 306 -25.60 -1.42 -1.05
N ILE A 307 -25.88 -2.39 -0.21
CA ILE A 307 -26.93 -3.40 -0.41
C ILE A 307 -28.33 -2.77 -0.33
N SER A 308 -28.58 -1.89 0.64
CA SER A 308 -29.91 -1.30 0.89
C SER A 308 -30.34 -0.31 -0.19
N SER A 309 -29.42 0.31 -0.91
CA SER A 309 -29.74 1.34 -1.93
C SER A 309 -30.31 0.76 -3.23
N GLU A 310 -30.07 -0.51 -3.56
CA GLU A 310 -30.72 -1.18 -4.70
C GLU A 310 -32.21 -1.33 -4.52
N CYS A 311 -32.69 -1.44 -3.28
CA CYS A 311 -34.12 -1.55 -3.00
C CYS A 311 -34.93 -0.28 -3.38
N LYS A 312 -34.24 0.88 -3.57
CA LYS A 312 -34.86 2.16 -3.96
C LYS A 312 -34.89 2.39 -5.47
N ILE A 313 -33.95 1.87 -6.20
CA ILE A 313 -33.86 2.06 -7.68
C ILE A 313 -34.93 1.19 -8.38
N ASN A 314 -35.16 -0.03 -7.91
CA ASN A 314 -36.16 -0.92 -8.49
C ASN A 314 -37.64 -0.51 -8.19
N LYS A 315 -37.88 0.40 -7.22
CA LYS A 315 -39.21 0.91 -6.92
C LYS A 315 -39.62 2.12 -7.75
N CYS A 316 -38.71 2.75 -8.48
CA CYS A 316 -38.99 3.87 -9.40
C CYS A 316 -39.13 3.45 -10.88
N ALA A 317 -38.92 2.16 -11.17
CA ALA A 317 -39.01 1.61 -12.53
C ALA A 317 -40.25 0.73 -12.73
N GLN A 318 -41.26 0.81 -11.86
CA GLN A 318 -42.64 0.35 -12.02
C GLN A 318 -43.59 1.54 -11.88
#